data_881472162fa9100c7853f6fb482b5ded
#
_entry.id   881472162fa9100c7853f6fb482b5ded
#
_cell.length_a   1.000
_cell.length_b   1.000
_cell.length_c   1.000
_cell.angle_alpha   90.00
_cell.angle_beta   90.00
_cell.angle_gamma   90.00
#
_symmetry.space_group_name_H-M   'P 1'
#
loop_
_entity.id
_entity.type
_entity.pdbx_description
1 polymer ?
#
loop_
_entity_poly.entity_id
_entity_poly.type
_entity_poly.pdbx_seq_one_letter_code
_entity_poly.pdbx_strand_id
1 'polypeptide(L)'
;MRIFFFTKKGFIRGMSGLVFLGLLAFIFLQMIKPQVAAVPAQAIYQGNSGQKTVAICINVDWGEEFIPAMLEAFKANDAKVTFFVTGRWAEKNPDLVRQMHEEGHSIQNHGYKHVHFNNLSGEQAREQIVKGGRIIKELTGKESVYFAPPYGEFNTNVVTVSEKLHYKLIMWSIDTIDWQKPPADTIIKRVMNQLHND
;
A
#
# COMPACT_ATOMS: atom_id res chain seq x y z
N MET A 1 -22.19 13.91 68.89
CA MET A 1 -21.23 13.13 68.13
C MET A 1 -21.92 11.84 67.69
N ARG A 2 -22.15 11.61 66.37
CA ARG A 2 -22.78 10.38 65.86
C ARG A 2 -21.67 9.42 65.53
N ILE A 3 -21.60 8.29 66.22
CA ILE A 3 -20.61 7.22 66.03
C ILE A 3 -21.24 6.20 65.07
N PHE A 4 -20.67 5.98 63.89
CA PHE A 4 -21.10 4.94 62.98
C PHE A 4 -20.32 3.66 63.19
N PHE A 5 -20.99 2.56 63.55
CA PHE A 5 -20.41 1.25 63.64
C PHE A 5 -20.57 0.49 62.31
N PHE A 6 -19.46 0.15 61.69
CA PHE A 6 -19.46 -0.74 60.55
C PHE A 6 -19.37 -2.20 60.99
N THR A 7 -20.35 -2.99 60.65
CA THR A 7 -20.28 -4.44 60.84
C THR A 7 -19.41 -5.06 59.74
N LYS A 8 -18.68 -6.15 60.06
CA LYS A 8 -17.82 -6.87 59.12
C LYS A 8 -18.58 -7.28 57.84
N LYS A 9 -19.86 -7.65 57.95
CA LYS A 9 -20.76 -7.97 56.82
C LYS A 9 -21.13 -6.73 55.99
N GLY A 10 -21.31 -5.56 56.61
CA GLY A 10 -21.58 -4.30 55.91
C GLY A 10 -20.36 -3.82 55.12
N PHE A 11 -19.16 -3.98 55.69
CA PHE A 11 -17.91 -3.64 55.02
C PHE A 11 -17.67 -4.51 53.75
N ILE A 12 -17.87 -5.83 53.87
CA ILE A 12 -17.72 -6.77 52.74
C ILE A 12 -18.73 -6.46 51.62
N ARG A 13 -19.99 -6.14 51.98
CA ARG A 13 -21.01 -5.75 50.98
C ARG A 13 -20.69 -4.42 50.28
N GLY A 14 -20.16 -3.47 51.00
CA GLY A 14 -19.71 -2.19 50.44
C GLY A 14 -18.54 -2.37 49.48
N MET A 15 -17.56 -3.20 49.85
CA MET A 15 -16.40 -3.51 49.03
C MET A 15 -16.77 -4.28 47.74
N SER A 16 -17.68 -5.27 47.81
CA SER A 16 -18.15 -5.98 46.60
C SER A 16 -18.95 -5.09 45.69
N GLY A 17 -19.72 -4.11 46.20
CA GLY A 17 -20.40 -3.11 45.38
C GLY A 17 -19.43 -2.19 44.65
N LEU A 18 -18.35 -1.75 45.30
CA LEU A 18 -17.31 -0.93 44.68
C LEU A 18 -16.55 -1.68 43.58
N VAL A 19 -16.21 -2.95 43.79
CA VAL A 19 -15.57 -3.81 42.81
C VAL A 19 -16.47 -4.02 41.60
N PHE A 20 -17.77 -4.26 41.82
CA PHE A 20 -18.76 -4.42 40.74
C PHE A 20 -18.94 -3.15 39.93
N LEU A 21 -19.03 -1.99 40.58
CA LEU A 21 -19.09 -0.69 39.91
C LEU A 21 -17.82 -0.38 39.10
N GLY A 22 -16.65 -0.73 39.64
CA GLY A 22 -15.36 -0.62 38.95
C GLY A 22 -15.30 -1.50 37.70
N LEU A 23 -15.84 -2.72 37.76
CA LEU A 23 -15.90 -3.64 36.62
C LEU A 23 -16.88 -3.13 35.54
N LEU A 24 -18.03 -2.61 35.94
CA LEU A 24 -18.97 -1.98 35.00
C LEU A 24 -18.37 -0.74 34.32
N ALA A 25 -17.70 0.12 35.08
CA ALA A 25 -17.01 1.29 34.52
C ALA A 25 -15.89 0.89 33.57
N PHE A 26 -15.13 -0.16 33.88
CA PHE A 26 -14.08 -0.70 33.00
C PHE A 26 -14.67 -1.25 31.70
N ILE A 27 -15.76 -2.04 31.77
CA ILE A 27 -16.46 -2.55 30.59
C ILE A 27 -17.01 -1.39 29.75
N PHE A 28 -17.64 -0.39 30.42
CA PHE A 28 -18.17 0.79 29.73
C PHE A 28 -17.08 1.60 29.02
N LEU A 29 -15.91 1.78 29.64
CA LEU A 29 -14.75 2.44 29.04
C LEU A 29 -14.18 1.66 27.85
N GLN A 30 -14.26 0.31 27.88
CA GLN A 30 -13.87 -0.52 26.73
C GLN A 30 -14.88 -0.42 25.56
N MET A 31 -16.14 -0.16 25.86
CA MET A 31 -17.20 0.05 24.84
C MET A 31 -17.14 1.44 24.19
N ILE A 32 -16.58 2.44 24.89
CA ILE A 32 -16.41 3.82 24.38
C ILE A 32 -15.04 3.99 23.70
N LYS A 33 -14.41 2.92 23.19
CA LYS A 33 -13.25 3.15 22.31
C LYS A 33 -13.74 4.02 21.15
N PRO A 34 -13.14 5.21 20.94
CA PRO A 34 -13.52 6.03 19.80
C PRO A 34 -13.35 5.16 18.57
N GLN A 35 -14.46 4.88 17.90
CA GLN A 35 -14.42 4.29 16.57
C GLN A 35 -13.85 5.40 15.69
N VAL A 36 -12.53 5.41 15.53
CA VAL A 36 -11.88 6.26 14.53
C VAL A 36 -12.57 5.84 13.23
N ALA A 37 -13.43 6.74 12.73
CA ALA A 37 -14.03 6.55 11.42
C ALA A 37 -12.83 6.34 10.47
N ALA A 38 -12.65 5.13 9.97
CA ALA A 38 -11.66 4.86 8.98
C ALA A 38 -12.01 5.77 7.80
N VAL A 39 -11.15 6.74 7.51
CA VAL A 39 -11.25 7.49 6.26
C VAL A 39 -11.22 6.40 5.18
N PRO A 40 -12.23 6.32 4.31
CA PRO A 40 -12.24 5.29 3.27
C PRO A 40 -10.89 5.33 2.55
N ALA A 41 -10.21 4.20 2.45
CA ALA A 41 -8.96 4.13 1.72
C ALA A 41 -9.22 4.67 0.31
N GLN A 42 -8.47 5.68 -0.07
CA GLN A 42 -8.59 6.32 -1.36
C GLN A 42 -7.34 6.00 -2.19
N ALA A 43 -7.53 5.69 -3.46
CA ALA A 43 -6.40 5.54 -4.37
C ALA A 43 -5.63 6.87 -4.49
N ILE A 44 -4.33 6.79 -4.46
CA ILE A 44 -3.42 7.93 -4.57
C ILE A 44 -3.05 8.10 -6.03
N TYR A 45 -3.41 9.24 -6.63
CA TYR A 45 -3.14 9.56 -8.03
C TYR A 45 -1.96 10.50 -8.21
N GLN A 46 -1.65 11.29 -7.20
CA GLN A 46 -0.55 12.27 -7.23
C GLN A 46 0.02 12.49 -5.83
N GLY A 47 1.24 13.03 -5.77
CA GLY A 47 1.84 13.47 -4.54
C GLY A 47 1.19 14.75 -4.00
N ASN A 48 1.65 15.16 -2.83
CA ASN A 48 1.30 16.43 -2.20
C ASN A 48 2.53 16.91 -1.39
N SER A 49 3.63 17.12 -2.09
CA SER A 49 4.89 17.56 -1.46
C SER A 49 4.98 19.09 -1.36
N GLY A 50 4.19 19.80 -2.14
CA GLY A 50 4.30 21.25 -2.31
C GLY A 50 5.59 21.69 -3.03
N GLN A 51 6.27 20.73 -3.68
CA GLN A 51 7.52 20.96 -4.40
C GLN A 51 7.37 20.60 -5.88
N LYS A 52 8.27 21.13 -6.71
CA LYS A 52 8.34 20.76 -8.14
C LYS A 52 9.00 19.39 -8.28
N THR A 53 8.24 18.34 -7.95
CA THR A 53 8.70 16.96 -8.03
C THR A 53 7.73 16.11 -8.86
N VAL A 54 8.24 15.04 -9.45
CA VAL A 54 7.47 14.05 -10.18
C VAL A 54 7.86 12.66 -9.71
N ALA A 55 6.89 11.79 -9.48
CA ALA A 55 7.11 10.39 -9.21
C ALA A 55 6.96 9.59 -10.52
N ILE A 56 8.04 8.93 -10.95
CA ILE A 56 8.00 8.03 -12.10
C ILE A 56 7.69 6.63 -11.57
N CYS A 57 6.57 6.07 -12.02
CA CYS A 57 6.11 4.73 -11.68
C CYS A 57 6.14 3.85 -12.93
N ILE A 58 6.74 2.66 -12.84
CA ILE A 58 6.91 1.74 -13.95
C ILE A 58 6.27 0.42 -13.57
N ASN A 59 5.19 0.04 -14.26
CA ASN A 59 4.53 -1.24 -14.06
C ASN A 59 5.19 -2.30 -14.92
N VAL A 60 5.60 -3.43 -14.32
CA VAL A 60 6.39 -4.46 -15.00
C VAL A 60 5.73 -5.84 -14.84
N ASP A 61 5.35 -6.43 -15.97
CA ASP A 61 4.91 -7.83 -16.09
C ASP A 61 5.58 -8.54 -17.29
N TRP A 62 6.29 -7.78 -18.13
CA TRP A 62 7.02 -8.19 -19.31
C TRP A 62 8.02 -7.09 -19.71
N GLY A 63 8.86 -7.34 -20.74
CA GLY A 63 9.79 -6.35 -21.28
C GLY A 63 11.11 -6.27 -20.52
N GLU A 64 11.55 -7.40 -19.97
CA GLU A 64 12.84 -7.51 -19.26
C GLU A 64 14.02 -7.02 -20.08
N GLU A 65 13.95 -7.10 -21.40
CA GLU A 65 14.99 -6.64 -22.32
C GLU A 65 15.20 -5.11 -22.31
N PHE A 66 14.20 -4.34 -21.88
CA PHE A 66 14.28 -2.88 -21.81
C PHE A 66 14.86 -2.38 -20.49
N ILE A 67 14.76 -3.18 -19.43
CA ILE A 67 15.13 -2.76 -18.08
C ILE A 67 16.59 -2.31 -17.97
N PRO A 68 17.60 -3.01 -18.52
CA PRO A 68 18.98 -2.55 -18.41
C PRO A 68 19.21 -1.16 -18.98
N ALA A 69 18.68 -0.87 -20.17
CA ALA A 69 18.80 0.46 -20.78
C ALA A 69 18.07 1.55 -19.99
N MET A 70 16.92 1.22 -19.37
CA MET A 70 16.21 2.14 -18.48
C MET A 70 17.04 2.47 -17.23
N LEU A 71 17.67 1.47 -16.61
CA LEU A 71 18.53 1.65 -15.43
C LEU A 71 19.73 2.53 -15.75
N GLU A 72 20.38 2.32 -16.90
CA GLU A 72 21.45 3.21 -17.37
C GLU A 72 20.99 4.65 -17.54
N ALA A 73 19.80 4.85 -18.14
CA ALA A 73 19.23 6.19 -18.32
C ALA A 73 18.92 6.87 -16.98
N PHE A 74 18.36 6.14 -16.02
CA PHE A 74 18.09 6.66 -14.67
C PHE A 74 19.37 7.00 -13.93
N LYS A 75 20.38 6.14 -14.02
CA LYS A 75 21.70 6.37 -13.43
C LYS A 75 22.38 7.62 -14.02
N ALA A 76 22.35 7.77 -15.35
CA ALA A 76 22.93 8.93 -16.02
C ALA A 76 22.28 10.28 -15.63
N ASN A 77 21.03 10.24 -15.17
CA ASN A 77 20.27 11.43 -14.75
C ASN A 77 20.08 11.52 -13.22
N ASP A 78 20.77 10.70 -12.44
CA ASP A 78 20.61 10.60 -10.97
C ASP A 78 19.12 10.48 -10.54
N ALA A 79 18.31 9.78 -11.34
CA ALA A 79 16.89 9.62 -11.11
C ALA A 79 16.61 8.30 -10.37
N LYS A 80 15.79 8.37 -9.33
CA LYS A 80 15.26 7.20 -8.64
C LYS A 80 13.77 7.08 -8.91
N VAL A 81 13.34 5.88 -9.23
CA VAL A 81 11.96 5.59 -9.67
C VAL A 81 11.35 4.47 -8.83
N THR A 82 10.05 4.24 -9.00
CA THR A 82 9.35 3.12 -8.40
C THR A 82 8.95 2.11 -9.48
N PHE A 83 9.42 0.88 -9.33
CA PHE A 83 8.98 -0.24 -10.15
C PHE A 83 7.89 -1.02 -9.40
N PHE A 84 6.73 -1.15 -10.00
CA PHE A 84 5.66 -2.03 -9.57
C PHE A 84 5.76 -3.33 -10.36
N VAL A 85 6.27 -4.38 -9.74
CA VAL A 85 6.55 -5.65 -10.43
C VAL A 85 5.51 -6.70 -10.06
N THR A 86 5.09 -7.54 -11.04
CA THR A 86 4.32 -8.73 -10.71
C THR A 86 5.23 -9.79 -10.11
N GLY A 87 4.71 -10.55 -9.13
CA GLY A 87 5.49 -11.60 -8.49
C GLY A 87 5.98 -12.65 -9.48
N ARG A 88 5.13 -13.07 -10.45
CA ARG A 88 5.53 -14.07 -11.44
C ARG A 88 6.67 -13.60 -12.36
N TRP A 89 6.71 -12.29 -12.67
CA TRP A 89 7.80 -11.72 -13.45
C TRP A 89 9.07 -11.62 -12.60
N ALA A 90 8.93 -11.20 -11.34
CA ALA A 90 10.04 -11.13 -10.40
C ALA A 90 10.69 -12.51 -10.12
N GLU A 91 9.89 -13.58 -10.02
CA GLU A 91 10.39 -14.96 -9.90
C GLU A 91 11.23 -15.40 -11.12
N LYS A 92 10.87 -14.93 -12.31
CA LYS A 92 11.59 -15.25 -13.55
C LYS A 92 12.85 -14.41 -13.76
N ASN A 93 12.87 -13.20 -13.21
CA ASN A 93 13.92 -12.21 -13.41
C ASN A 93 14.51 -11.71 -12.07
N PRO A 94 14.93 -12.63 -11.17
CA PRO A 94 15.34 -12.25 -9.81
C PRO A 94 16.55 -11.32 -9.81
N ASP A 95 17.47 -11.47 -10.75
CA ASP A 95 18.70 -10.67 -10.82
C ASP A 95 18.38 -9.22 -11.24
N LEU A 96 17.44 -9.03 -12.17
CA LEU A 96 16.98 -7.68 -12.53
C LEU A 96 16.30 -6.98 -11.37
N VAL A 97 15.48 -7.70 -10.58
CA VAL A 97 14.83 -7.12 -9.39
C VAL A 97 15.86 -6.72 -8.35
N ARG A 98 16.88 -7.54 -8.10
CA ARG A 98 17.98 -7.19 -7.19
C ARG A 98 18.75 -5.98 -7.70
N GLN A 99 19.12 -5.96 -8.98
CA GLN A 99 19.82 -4.83 -9.60
C GLN A 99 19.03 -3.53 -9.45
N MET A 100 17.74 -3.51 -9.80
CA MET A 100 16.87 -2.34 -9.59
C MET A 100 16.93 -1.85 -8.14
N HIS A 101 16.85 -2.79 -7.17
CA HIS A 101 16.89 -2.47 -5.75
C HIS A 101 18.26 -1.94 -5.31
N GLU A 102 19.35 -2.59 -5.70
CA GLU A 102 20.72 -2.20 -5.37
C GLU A 102 21.10 -0.84 -5.97
N GLU A 103 20.55 -0.51 -7.13
CA GLU A 103 20.69 0.81 -7.74
C GLU A 103 19.82 1.90 -7.08
N GLY A 104 19.08 1.53 -6.01
CA GLY A 104 18.35 2.45 -5.15
C GLY A 104 16.94 2.80 -5.63
N HIS A 105 16.39 2.04 -6.56
CA HIS A 105 14.99 2.16 -6.96
C HIS A 105 14.06 1.51 -5.95
N SER A 106 12.82 1.99 -5.87
CA SER A 106 11.77 1.41 -5.03
C SER A 106 11.11 0.25 -5.76
N ILE A 107 11.09 -0.95 -5.15
CA ILE A 107 10.42 -2.12 -5.73
C ILE A 107 9.12 -2.34 -4.97
N GLN A 108 7.99 -2.29 -5.69
CA GLN A 108 6.66 -2.29 -5.14
C GLN A 108 5.77 -3.33 -5.84
N ASN A 109 4.58 -3.56 -5.30
CA ASN A 109 3.72 -4.68 -5.62
C ASN A 109 2.74 -4.37 -6.78
N HIS A 110 2.74 -5.24 -7.81
CA HIS A 110 1.76 -5.21 -8.92
C HIS A 110 0.88 -6.49 -8.95
N GLY A 111 0.73 -7.14 -7.78
CA GLY A 111 0.10 -8.46 -7.66
C GLY A 111 1.06 -9.60 -8.01
N TYR A 112 0.56 -10.83 -7.95
CA TYR A 112 1.34 -11.99 -8.37
C TYR A 112 1.26 -12.22 -9.88
N LYS A 113 0.03 -12.21 -10.43
CA LYS A 113 -0.26 -12.28 -11.87
C LYS A 113 -0.90 -10.98 -12.34
N HIS A 114 -0.66 -10.62 -13.59
CA HIS A 114 -1.32 -9.49 -14.23
C HIS A 114 -2.76 -9.87 -14.62
N VAL A 115 -3.68 -9.80 -13.66
CA VAL A 115 -5.10 -10.20 -13.82
C VAL A 115 -6.02 -9.02 -13.55
N HIS A 116 -7.27 -9.09 -14.03
CA HIS A 116 -8.30 -8.10 -13.75
C HIS A 116 -8.78 -8.22 -12.30
N PHE A 117 -8.30 -7.33 -11.43
CA PHE A 117 -8.61 -7.37 -9.99
C PHE A 117 -10.08 -7.14 -9.69
N ASN A 118 -10.81 -6.44 -10.55
CA ASN A 118 -12.26 -6.23 -10.41
C ASN A 118 -13.07 -7.53 -10.53
N ASN A 119 -12.50 -8.57 -11.14
CA ASN A 119 -13.13 -9.88 -11.32
C ASN A 119 -12.80 -10.86 -10.19
N LEU A 120 -11.97 -10.45 -9.22
CA LEU A 120 -11.52 -11.32 -8.13
C LEU A 120 -12.43 -11.18 -6.90
N SER A 121 -12.63 -12.30 -6.19
CA SER A 121 -13.14 -12.25 -4.82
C SER A 121 -12.11 -11.58 -3.89
N GLY A 122 -12.55 -11.16 -2.68
CA GLY A 122 -11.63 -10.57 -1.70
C GLY A 122 -10.47 -11.50 -1.32
N GLU A 123 -10.72 -12.80 -1.20
CA GLU A 123 -9.68 -13.77 -0.89
C GLU A 123 -8.70 -13.96 -2.05
N GLN A 124 -9.21 -14.02 -3.29
CA GLN A 124 -8.37 -14.09 -4.48
C GLN A 124 -7.49 -12.83 -4.65
N ALA A 125 -8.07 -11.64 -4.46
CA ALA A 125 -7.31 -10.39 -4.48
C ALA A 125 -6.23 -10.38 -3.40
N ARG A 126 -6.58 -10.81 -2.18
CA ARG A 126 -5.64 -10.95 -1.07
C ARG A 126 -4.47 -11.88 -1.41
N GLU A 127 -4.76 -13.06 -1.96
CA GLU A 127 -3.74 -14.02 -2.37
C GLU A 127 -2.76 -13.42 -3.38
N GLN A 128 -3.26 -12.72 -4.41
CA GLN A 128 -2.44 -12.06 -5.42
C GLN A 128 -1.50 -11.02 -4.80
N ILE A 129 -1.99 -10.18 -3.90
CA ILE A 129 -1.20 -9.13 -3.26
C ILE A 129 -0.17 -9.73 -2.30
N VAL A 130 -0.58 -10.65 -1.43
CA VAL A 130 0.32 -11.28 -0.45
C VAL A 130 1.44 -12.05 -1.13
N LYS A 131 1.12 -12.84 -2.18
CA LYS A 131 2.12 -13.62 -2.89
C LYS A 131 3.12 -12.73 -3.62
N GLY A 132 2.66 -11.65 -4.29
CA GLY A 132 3.54 -10.68 -4.93
C GLY A 132 4.46 -9.99 -3.94
N GLY A 133 3.92 -9.49 -2.82
CA GLY A 133 4.70 -8.83 -1.78
C GLY A 133 5.75 -9.73 -1.13
N ARG A 134 5.42 -11.02 -0.90
CA ARG A 134 6.36 -12.00 -0.35
C ARG A 134 7.58 -12.17 -1.25
N ILE A 135 7.38 -12.33 -2.55
CA ILE A 135 8.47 -12.50 -3.52
C ILE A 135 9.37 -11.27 -3.56
N ILE A 136 8.78 -10.07 -3.57
CA ILE A 136 9.54 -8.82 -3.52
C ILE A 136 10.41 -8.78 -2.27
N LYS A 137 9.84 -9.11 -1.10
CA LYS A 137 10.59 -9.16 0.16
C LYS A 137 11.72 -10.19 0.13
N GLU A 138 11.48 -11.38 -0.41
CA GLU A 138 12.50 -12.43 -0.54
C GLU A 138 13.69 -11.97 -1.42
N LEU A 139 13.43 -11.19 -2.48
CA LEU A 139 14.45 -10.71 -3.41
C LEU A 139 15.20 -9.47 -2.94
N THR A 140 14.52 -8.55 -2.22
CA THR A 140 15.05 -7.24 -1.87
C THR A 140 15.35 -7.06 -0.37
N GLY A 141 14.84 -7.96 0.48
CA GLY A 141 14.86 -7.79 1.94
C GLY A 141 13.93 -6.69 2.46
N LYS A 142 13.15 -6.03 1.60
CA LYS A 142 12.26 -4.92 1.95
C LYS A 142 10.79 -5.28 1.76
N GLU A 143 9.95 -4.83 2.70
CA GLU A 143 8.50 -4.91 2.52
C GLU A 143 8.04 -3.91 1.45
N SER A 144 7.18 -4.35 0.54
CA SER A 144 6.44 -3.43 -0.30
C SER A 144 5.26 -2.85 0.48
N VAL A 145 5.03 -1.54 0.36
CA VAL A 145 3.97 -0.81 1.06
C VAL A 145 2.99 -0.13 0.08
N TYR A 146 3.33 -0.16 -1.20
CA TYR A 146 2.51 0.37 -2.27
C TYR A 146 2.05 -0.76 -3.18
N PHE A 147 0.78 -0.69 -3.60
CA PHE A 147 0.18 -1.61 -4.55
C PHE A 147 -0.42 -0.82 -5.71
N ALA A 148 0.05 -1.08 -6.92
CA ALA A 148 -0.59 -0.59 -8.15
C ALA A 148 -1.37 -1.77 -8.76
N PRO A 149 -2.69 -1.68 -8.94
CA PRO A 149 -3.47 -2.77 -9.51
C PRO A 149 -3.19 -2.87 -11.02
N PRO A 150 -3.04 -4.10 -11.56
CA PRO A 150 -3.00 -4.33 -13.00
C PRO A 150 -4.17 -3.64 -13.73
N TYR A 151 -3.91 -3.16 -14.95
CA TYR A 151 -4.85 -2.41 -15.79
C TYR A 151 -5.35 -1.08 -15.19
N GLY A 152 -4.88 -0.66 -14.01
CA GLY A 152 -5.42 0.48 -13.31
C GLY A 152 -6.85 0.26 -12.81
N GLU A 153 -7.25 -0.98 -12.61
CA GLU A 153 -8.60 -1.36 -12.23
C GLU A 153 -8.70 -1.67 -10.75
N PHE A 154 -9.64 -1.02 -10.08
CA PHE A 154 -9.99 -1.35 -8.71
C PHE A 154 -11.45 -1.04 -8.41
N ASN A 155 -12.00 -1.76 -7.45
CA ASN A 155 -13.32 -1.52 -6.86
C ASN A 155 -13.19 -1.47 -5.33
N THR A 156 -14.28 -1.27 -4.64
CA THR A 156 -14.31 -1.20 -3.17
C THR A 156 -13.69 -2.43 -2.50
N ASN A 157 -13.84 -3.62 -3.10
CA ASN A 157 -13.26 -4.84 -2.58
C ASN A 157 -11.73 -4.81 -2.63
N VAL A 158 -11.14 -4.39 -3.76
CA VAL A 158 -9.68 -4.23 -3.93
C VAL A 158 -9.12 -3.21 -2.96
N VAL A 159 -9.79 -2.06 -2.81
CA VAL A 159 -9.42 -1.02 -1.84
C VAL A 159 -9.41 -1.58 -0.42
N THR A 160 -10.49 -2.24 -0.01
CA THR A 160 -10.63 -2.83 1.34
C THR A 160 -9.56 -3.89 1.62
N VAL A 161 -9.25 -4.74 0.63
CA VAL A 161 -8.22 -5.78 0.77
C VAL A 161 -6.84 -5.15 0.90
N SER A 162 -6.51 -4.17 0.05
CA SER A 162 -5.23 -3.45 0.10
C SER A 162 -5.03 -2.77 1.46
N GLU A 163 -6.06 -2.11 1.98
CA GLU A 163 -6.03 -1.45 3.29
C GLU A 163 -5.80 -2.44 4.44
N LYS A 164 -6.53 -3.56 4.44
CA LYS A 164 -6.36 -4.62 5.46
C LYS A 164 -4.96 -5.24 5.44
N LEU A 165 -4.29 -5.21 4.30
CA LEU A 165 -2.92 -5.66 4.11
C LEU A 165 -1.89 -4.52 4.32
N HIS A 166 -2.33 -3.34 4.75
CA HIS A 166 -1.51 -2.15 4.96
C HIS A 166 -0.80 -1.62 3.71
N TYR A 167 -1.37 -1.89 2.53
CA TYR A 167 -0.92 -1.29 1.28
C TYR A 167 -1.65 0.01 0.99
N LYS A 168 -0.91 1.02 0.52
CA LYS A 168 -1.48 2.20 -0.12
C LYS A 168 -1.68 1.88 -1.61
N LEU A 169 -2.90 2.09 -2.11
CA LEU A 169 -3.24 1.84 -3.50
C LEU A 169 -2.77 3.03 -4.34
N ILE A 170 -1.89 2.77 -5.31
CA ILE A 170 -1.29 3.79 -6.15
C ILE A 170 -1.85 3.70 -7.55
N MET A 171 -2.23 4.84 -8.07
CA MET A 171 -2.66 5.07 -9.43
C MET A 171 -1.72 6.10 -10.07
N TRP A 172 -2.09 6.67 -11.19
CA TRP A 172 -1.32 7.69 -11.89
C TRP A 172 -2.22 8.82 -12.37
N SER A 173 -1.68 10.03 -12.38
CA SER A 173 -2.34 11.22 -12.94
C SER A 173 -2.02 11.39 -14.42
N ILE A 174 -0.86 10.88 -14.88
CA ILE A 174 -0.42 10.96 -16.27
C ILE A 174 -0.09 9.55 -16.75
N ASP A 175 -0.74 9.10 -17.82
CA ASP A 175 -0.50 7.81 -18.47
C ASP A 175 0.34 8.01 -19.73
N THR A 176 1.47 7.34 -19.82
CA THR A 176 2.37 7.38 -20.98
C THR A 176 1.77 6.66 -22.18
N ILE A 177 0.92 5.66 -21.95
CA ILE A 177 0.38 4.72 -22.96
C ILE A 177 1.51 4.07 -23.78
N ASP A 178 2.66 3.86 -23.14
CA ASP A 178 3.86 3.26 -23.72
C ASP A 178 3.65 1.80 -24.14
N TRP A 179 2.75 1.10 -23.48
CA TRP A 179 2.35 -0.27 -23.81
C TRP A 179 1.81 -0.44 -25.24
N GLN A 180 1.34 0.64 -25.89
CA GLN A 180 0.97 0.67 -27.30
C GLN A 180 2.17 0.90 -28.25
N LYS A 181 3.38 1.06 -27.70
CA LYS A 181 4.63 1.30 -28.44
C LYS A 181 4.58 2.52 -29.38
N PRO A 182 4.05 3.68 -28.94
CA PRO A 182 4.08 4.88 -29.75
C PRO A 182 5.52 5.41 -29.87
N PRO A 183 5.83 6.26 -30.85
CA PRO A 183 7.13 6.95 -30.92
C PRO A 183 7.45 7.70 -29.63
N ALA A 184 8.73 7.73 -29.22
CA ALA A 184 9.19 8.38 -27.99
C ALA A 184 8.72 9.84 -27.88
N ASP A 185 8.77 10.61 -28.98
CA ASP A 185 8.30 12.00 -29.01
C ASP A 185 6.81 12.14 -28.64
N THR A 186 6.01 11.14 -28.96
CA THR A 186 4.59 11.11 -28.61
C THR A 186 4.42 10.94 -27.09
N ILE A 187 5.21 10.06 -26.48
CA ILE A 187 5.23 9.86 -25.02
C ILE A 187 5.67 11.16 -24.34
N ILE A 188 6.80 11.74 -24.77
CA ILE A 188 7.36 12.96 -24.22
C ILE A 188 6.33 14.09 -24.27
N LYS A 189 5.73 14.36 -25.45
CA LYS A 189 4.71 15.40 -25.61
C LYS A 189 3.50 15.17 -24.71
N ARG A 190 3.04 13.92 -24.58
CA ARG A 190 1.91 13.57 -23.70
C ARG A 190 2.20 13.89 -22.26
N VAL A 191 3.38 13.50 -21.77
CA VAL A 191 3.79 13.76 -20.38
C VAL A 191 3.98 15.26 -20.17
N MET A 192 4.79 15.91 -21.00
CA MET A 192 5.13 17.34 -20.83
C MET A 192 3.92 18.27 -20.89
N ASN A 193 2.89 17.94 -21.69
CA ASN A 193 1.67 18.74 -21.78
C ASN A 193 0.74 18.59 -20.55
N GLN A 194 0.94 17.56 -19.74
CA GLN A 194 0.10 17.27 -18.58
C GLN A 194 0.83 17.50 -17.24
N LEU A 195 2.14 17.74 -17.27
CA LEU A 195 2.90 18.04 -16.08
C LEU A 195 2.38 19.32 -15.42
N HIS A 196 2.11 19.22 -14.15
CA HIS A 196 1.73 20.33 -13.28
C HIS A 196 2.44 20.17 -11.94
N ASN A 197 2.51 21.23 -11.15
CA ASN A 197 2.99 21.11 -9.77
C ASN A 197 1.95 20.37 -8.93
N ASP A 198 2.40 19.48 -8.05
CA ASP A 198 1.56 18.77 -7.08
C ASP A 198 1.04 19.68 -5.95
#